data_6c8c45e5ba8ac82c76336387e4d65161
#
_entry.id   6c8c45e5ba8ac82c76336387e4d65161
#
_cell.length_a   1.000
_cell.length_b   1.000
_cell.length_c   1.000
_cell.angle_alpha   90.00
_cell.angle_beta   90.00
_cell.angle_gamma   90.00
#
_symmetry.space_group_name_H-M   'P 1'
#
loop_
_entity.id
_entity.type
_entity.pdbx_description
1 polymer ?
#
loop_
_entity_poly.entity_id
_entity_poly.type
_entity_poly.pdbx_seq_one_letter_code
_entity_poly.pdbx_strand_id
1 'polypeptide(L)'
;ILDNAISIPDEISIGVVSVPTGLNFSSQIKKVKTLNQHANMKFTFSNPDYSGLVDKFEWANSALIFAYDYKNKVNISNLTNTGYGQIARFAQQDFYLPLKKNIKKFEDLFNDLNIRNETFIDNPNHYDRSLFEKSGMGWQGKSTMMLTPGIGPWQLLGTIYVEINFQPTEERSFSCGECNLCQISCPTGALDNCLLYTSPS
;
A
#
# COMPACT_ATOMS: atom_id res chain seq x y z
N ILE A 1 -19.51 -15.70 0.50
CA ILE A 1 -18.89 -16.76 1.34
C ILE A 1 -17.98 -16.15 2.41
N LEU A 2 -17.21 -15.09 2.12
CA LEU A 2 -16.31 -14.45 3.11
C LEU A 2 -17.05 -13.62 4.16
N ASP A 3 -18.15 -12.98 3.81
CA ASP A 3 -18.86 -12.02 4.68
C ASP A 3 -19.39 -12.59 6.00
N ASN A 4 -19.57 -13.92 6.09
CA ASN A 4 -20.05 -14.58 7.31
C ASN A 4 -18.97 -15.39 8.05
N ALA A 5 -17.79 -15.58 7.46
CA ALA A 5 -16.75 -16.43 8.01
C ALA A 5 -15.73 -15.67 8.87
N ILE A 6 -15.48 -14.39 8.56
CA ILE A 6 -14.48 -13.57 9.24
C ILE A 6 -15.09 -12.22 9.61
N SER A 7 -15.03 -11.88 10.90
CA SER A 7 -15.35 -10.52 11.35
C SER A 7 -14.20 -9.59 11.01
N ILE A 8 -14.48 -8.61 10.15
CA ILE A 8 -13.51 -7.58 9.71
C ILE A 8 -13.76 -6.32 10.56
N PRO A 9 -12.75 -5.80 11.27
CA PRO A 9 -12.87 -4.54 11.99
C PRO A 9 -13.08 -3.36 11.04
N ASP A 10 -13.78 -2.32 11.50
CA ASP A 10 -14.05 -1.09 10.73
C ASP A 10 -12.79 -0.37 10.23
N GLU A 11 -11.66 -0.58 10.91
CA GLU A 11 -10.37 0.00 10.53
C GLU A 11 -9.71 -0.72 9.35
N ILE A 12 -10.26 -1.84 8.89
CA ILE A 12 -9.72 -2.59 7.75
C ILE A 12 -10.65 -2.48 6.55
N SER A 13 -10.12 -1.93 5.49
CA SER A 13 -10.73 -1.99 4.16
C SER A 13 -10.07 -3.09 3.33
N ILE A 14 -10.86 -3.78 2.52
CA ILE A 14 -10.36 -4.84 1.63
C ILE A 14 -10.78 -4.51 0.20
N GLY A 15 -9.80 -4.47 -0.69
CA GLY A 15 -10.04 -4.40 -2.13
C GLY A 15 -9.60 -5.69 -2.81
N VAL A 16 -10.19 -6.01 -3.93
CA VAL A 16 -9.90 -7.21 -4.71
C VAL A 16 -9.45 -6.81 -6.12
N VAL A 17 -8.38 -7.42 -6.58
CA VAL A 17 -7.85 -7.25 -7.94
C VAL A 17 -7.71 -8.62 -8.58
N SER A 18 -8.17 -8.75 -9.83
CA SER A 18 -7.92 -9.98 -10.60
C SER A 18 -6.44 -10.11 -10.98
N VAL A 19 -5.92 -11.33 -10.96
CA VAL A 19 -4.57 -11.66 -11.43
C VAL A 19 -4.74 -12.52 -12.70
N PRO A 20 -3.97 -12.28 -13.78
CA PRO A 20 -2.92 -11.26 -13.91
C PRO A 20 -3.48 -9.82 -14.01
N THR A 21 -2.78 -8.88 -13.39
CA THR A 21 -3.18 -7.46 -13.37
C THR A 21 -2.72 -6.69 -14.61
N GLY A 22 -1.73 -7.20 -15.31
CA GLY A 22 -1.01 -6.52 -16.39
C GLY A 22 -0.06 -5.42 -15.90
N LEU A 23 0.13 -5.27 -14.60
CA LEU A 23 0.97 -4.22 -14.02
C LEU A 23 2.46 -4.64 -14.03
N ASN A 24 3.30 -3.81 -14.64
CA ASN A 24 4.76 -3.99 -14.66
C ASN A 24 5.46 -2.64 -14.49
N PHE A 25 6.12 -2.46 -13.35
CA PHE A 25 6.82 -1.22 -12.97
C PHE A 25 8.35 -1.33 -13.10
N SER A 26 8.88 -2.42 -13.64
CA SER A 26 10.34 -2.63 -13.78
C SER A 26 11.04 -1.45 -14.48
N SER A 27 10.47 -0.96 -15.58
CA SER A 27 11.04 0.17 -16.32
C SER A 27 11.05 1.47 -15.51
N GLN A 28 10.02 1.73 -14.73
CA GLN A 28 9.92 2.91 -13.85
C GLN A 28 10.95 2.82 -12.72
N ILE A 29 11.08 1.66 -12.07
CA ILE A 29 12.08 1.42 -11.04
C ILE A 29 13.50 1.61 -11.61
N LYS A 30 13.77 1.09 -12.81
CA LYS A 30 15.05 1.29 -13.51
C LYS A 30 15.32 2.77 -13.78
N LYS A 31 14.32 3.53 -14.24
CA LYS A 31 14.43 4.97 -14.47
C LYS A 31 14.77 5.73 -13.17
N VAL A 32 14.10 5.44 -12.08
CA VAL A 32 14.39 6.02 -10.76
C VAL A 32 15.83 5.76 -10.32
N LYS A 33 16.35 4.54 -10.55
CA LYS A 33 17.75 4.20 -10.27
C LYS A 33 18.70 4.99 -11.15
N THR A 34 18.45 5.06 -12.46
CA THR A 34 19.31 5.77 -13.43
C THR A 34 19.38 7.27 -13.10
N LEU A 35 18.27 7.86 -12.67
CA LEU A 35 18.20 9.27 -12.26
C LEU A 35 18.70 9.52 -10.82
N ASN A 36 19.17 8.49 -10.13
CA ASN A 36 19.63 8.53 -8.73
C ASN A 36 18.59 9.11 -7.75
N GLN A 37 17.29 8.96 -8.07
CA GLN A 37 16.18 9.47 -7.25
C GLN A 37 15.80 8.53 -6.11
N HIS A 38 16.50 7.41 -5.93
CA HIS A 38 16.26 6.42 -4.89
C HIS A 38 17.02 6.68 -3.59
N ALA A 39 17.74 7.81 -3.49
CA ALA A 39 18.50 8.23 -2.30
C ALA A 39 19.37 7.10 -1.70
N ASN A 40 20.02 6.29 -2.56
CA ASN A 40 20.81 5.11 -2.19
C ASN A 40 20.06 4.01 -1.41
N MET A 41 18.74 4.09 -1.33
CA MET A 41 17.93 3.00 -0.77
C MET A 41 18.00 1.77 -1.67
N LYS A 42 18.25 0.60 -1.06
CA LYS A 42 18.51 -0.64 -1.83
C LYS A 42 17.31 -1.58 -1.91
N PHE A 43 16.36 -1.49 -0.99
CA PHE A 43 15.29 -2.48 -0.87
C PHE A 43 14.48 -2.65 -2.17
N THR A 44 13.45 -1.88 -2.44
CA THR A 44 12.60 -2.01 -3.65
C THR A 44 13.38 -1.87 -4.95
N PHE A 45 14.48 -1.11 -4.94
CA PHE A 45 15.27 -0.81 -6.13
C PHE A 45 16.41 -1.80 -6.39
N SER A 46 16.67 -2.78 -5.52
CA SER A 46 17.79 -3.72 -5.68
C SER A 46 17.57 -4.66 -6.86
N ASN A 47 16.35 -5.13 -7.05
CA ASN A 47 15.99 -6.02 -8.15
C ASN A 47 14.74 -5.52 -8.89
N PRO A 48 14.88 -4.56 -9.82
CA PRO A 48 13.73 -3.96 -10.51
C PRO A 48 12.90 -4.96 -11.31
N ASP A 49 13.52 -5.97 -11.91
CA ASP A 49 12.84 -6.98 -12.73
C ASP A 49 11.97 -7.91 -11.89
N TYR A 50 12.31 -8.11 -10.62
CA TYR A 50 11.49 -8.88 -9.70
C TYR A 50 10.49 -8.00 -8.93
N SER A 51 10.95 -6.90 -8.34
CA SER A 51 10.10 -6.03 -7.52
C SER A 51 9.05 -5.28 -8.33
N GLY A 52 9.34 -5.00 -9.60
CA GLY A 52 8.42 -4.32 -10.52
C GLY A 52 7.32 -5.22 -11.10
N LEU A 53 7.40 -6.54 -10.91
CA LEU A 53 6.38 -7.47 -11.37
C LEU A 53 5.40 -7.77 -10.24
N VAL A 54 4.15 -7.43 -10.43
CA VAL A 54 3.06 -7.79 -9.49
C VAL A 54 2.43 -9.13 -9.84
N ASP A 55 2.44 -9.51 -11.11
CA ASP A 55 1.90 -10.79 -11.61
C ASP A 55 2.94 -11.92 -11.54
N LYS A 56 3.54 -12.11 -10.36
CA LYS A 56 4.60 -13.12 -10.14
C LYS A 56 4.07 -14.52 -9.92
N PHE A 57 2.81 -14.62 -9.60
CA PHE A 57 2.19 -15.88 -9.18
C PHE A 57 1.20 -16.34 -10.24
N GLU A 58 1.67 -17.14 -11.20
CA GLU A 58 0.84 -17.68 -12.28
C GLU A 58 -0.34 -18.53 -11.79
N TRP A 59 -0.24 -19.06 -10.57
CA TRP A 59 -1.29 -19.84 -9.93
C TRP A 59 -2.39 -18.98 -9.29
N ALA A 60 -2.13 -17.71 -9.02
CA ALA A 60 -3.09 -16.82 -8.36
C ALA A 60 -4.11 -16.28 -9.37
N ASN A 61 -5.36 -16.23 -8.96
CA ASN A 61 -6.46 -15.65 -9.73
C ASN A 61 -6.97 -14.33 -9.13
N SER A 62 -6.70 -14.10 -7.86
CA SER A 62 -7.03 -12.83 -7.20
C SER A 62 -5.95 -12.41 -6.22
N ALA A 63 -5.84 -11.09 -6.02
CA ALA A 63 -5.12 -10.47 -4.93
C ALA A 63 -6.11 -9.71 -4.05
N LEU A 64 -6.12 -10.00 -2.75
CA LEU A 64 -6.86 -9.24 -1.74
C LEU A 64 -5.92 -8.22 -1.12
N ILE A 65 -6.25 -6.95 -1.23
CA ILE A 65 -5.46 -5.84 -0.73
C ILE A 65 -6.12 -5.33 0.56
N PHE A 66 -5.37 -5.34 1.64
CA PHE A 66 -5.80 -4.87 2.95
C PHE A 66 -5.21 -3.50 3.22
N ALA A 67 -6.04 -2.57 3.67
CA ALA A 67 -5.61 -1.27 4.16
C ALA A 67 -6.09 -1.10 5.60
N TYR A 68 -5.16 -0.94 6.53
CA TYR A 68 -5.43 -0.72 7.95
C TYR A 68 -5.33 0.76 8.29
N ASP A 69 -6.45 1.38 8.66
CA ASP A 69 -6.52 2.78 9.10
C ASP A 69 -6.06 2.93 10.55
N TYR A 70 -4.96 3.68 10.74
CA TYR A 70 -4.46 4.04 12.09
C TYR A 70 -4.61 5.54 12.41
N LYS A 71 -5.36 6.30 11.60
CA LYS A 71 -5.50 7.76 11.71
C LYS A 71 -5.92 8.20 13.12
N ASN A 72 -6.90 7.52 13.69
CA ASN A 72 -7.48 7.87 14.99
C ASN A 72 -6.90 7.10 16.17
N LYS A 73 -5.88 6.26 15.92
CA LYS A 73 -5.27 5.40 16.97
C LYS A 73 -4.14 6.10 17.74
N VAL A 74 -3.76 7.28 17.30
CA VAL A 74 -2.64 8.01 17.90
C VAL A 74 -3.14 9.33 18.51
N ASN A 75 -2.88 9.51 19.78
CA ASN A 75 -3.09 10.80 20.45
C ASN A 75 -2.00 11.77 20.02
N ILE A 76 -2.40 12.84 19.34
CA ILE A 76 -1.51 13.98 19.11
C ILE A 76 -1.48 14.77 20.41
N SER A 77 -0.49 14.50 21.26
CA SER A 77 -0.19 15.44 22.35
C SER A 77 0.37 16.70 21.70
N ASN A 78 -0.23 17.85 21.97
CA ASN A 78 0.31 19.16 21.61
C ASN A 78 1.58 19.39 22.43
N LEU A 79 2.71 18.81 21.99
CA LEU A 79 4.01 19.05 22.58
C LEU A 79 4.48 20.44 22.10
N THR A 80 4.06 21.45 22.85
CA THR A 80 4.49 22.86 22.65
C THR A 80 5.84 23.15 23.32
N ASN A 81 6.46 22.17 23.98
CA ASN A 81 7.70 22.37 24.73
C ASN A 81 8.90 22.41 23.78
N THR A 82 9.68 23.47 23.89
CA THR A 82 10.98 23.60 23.21
C THR A 82 11.91 22.46 23.60
N GLY A 83 12.54 21.83 22.60
CA GLY A 83 13.50 20.74 22.81
C GLY A 83 12.96 19.33 22.55
N TYR A 84 11.69 19.18 22.18
CA TYR A 84 11.10 17.91 21.79
C TYR A 84 10.80 17.87 20.29
N GLY A 85 11.12 16.76 19.65
CA GLY A 85 10.71 16.45 18.26
C GLY A 85 9.44 15.60 18.24
N GLN A 86 8.68 15.70 17.16
CA GLN A 86 7.54 14.80 16.93
C GLN A 86 7.98 13.54 16.16
N ILE A 87 7.65 12.39 16.69
CA ILE A 87 7.83 11.12 15.99
C ILE A 87 6.64 10.91 15.05
N ALA A 88 6.89 10.44 13.83
CA ALA A 88 5.84 10.10 12.88
C ALA A 88 4.82 9.12 13.51
N ARG A 89 3.55 9.30 13.21
CA ARG A 89 2.46 8.51 13.84
C ARG A 89 2.68 7.01 13.71
N PHE A 90 3.08 6.54 12.53
CA PHE A 90 3.30 5.10 12.28
C PHE A 90 4.39 4.49 13.18
N ALA A 91 5.32 5.32 13.71
CA ALA A 91 6.43 4.87 14.55
C ALA A 91 6.13 4.97 16.05
N GLN A 92 4.95 5.46 16.45
CA GLN A 92 4.58 5.60 17.87
C GLN A 92 4.16 4.28 18.50
N GLN A 93 3.67 3.34 17.69
CA GLN A 93 3.36 1.96 18.08
C GLN A 93 3.42 1.04 16.86
N ASP A 94 3.45 -0.28 17.08
CA ASP A 94 3.43 -1.25 15.99
C ASP A 94 2.01 -1.42 15.43
N PHE A 95 1.68 -0.65 14.39
CA PHE A 95 0.43 -0.77 13.65
C PHE A 95 0.41 -1.94 12.65
N TYR A 96 1.55 -2.54 12.37
CA TYR A 96 1.59 -3.77 11.57
C TYR A 96 1.04 -4.97 12.34
N LEU A 97 1.13 -4.98 13.66
CA LEU A 97 0.61 -6.08 14.48
C LEU A 97 -0.89 -6.31 14.29
N PRO A 98 -1.78 -5.30 14.42
CA PRO A 98 -3.21 -5.49 14.15
C PRO A 98 -3.50 -5.84 12.68
N LEU A 99 -2.78 -5.26 11.71
CA LEU A 99 -2.91 -5.64 10.30
C LEU A 99 -2.56 -7.12 10.10
N LYS A 100 -1.39 -7.57 10.54
CA LYS A 100 -0.95 -8.97 10.47
C LYS A 100 -1.95 -9.93 11.12
N LYS A 101 -2.48 -9.55 12.29
CA LYS A 101 -3.45 -10.35 13.02
C LYS A 101 -4.77 -10.58 12.26
N ASN A 102 -5.22 -9.57 11.52
CA ASN A 102 -6.41 -9.69 10.71
C ASN A 102 -6.15 -10.44 9.41
N ILE A 103 -5.05 -10.18 8.73
CA ILE A 103 -4.64 -10.94 7.53
C ILE A 103 -4.48 -12.41 7.86
N LYS A 104 -3.92 -12.74 9.03
CA LYS A 104 -3.74 -14.12 9.48
C LYS A 104 -5.06 -14.91 9.57
N LYS A 105 -6.17 -14.26 9.91
CA LYS A 105 -7.48 -14.94 9.91
C LYS A 105 -7.89 -15.44 8.52
N PHE A 106 -7.54 -14.68 7.48
CA PHE A 106 -7.80 -15.07 6.08
C PHE A 106 -6.87 -16.18 5.64
N GLU A 107 -5.57 -16.09 5.98
CA GLU A 107 -4.62 -17.17 5.72
C GLU A 107 -5.07 -18.48 6.34
N ASP A 108 -5.48 -18.46 7.62
CA ASP A 108 -5.93 -19.64 8.34
C ASP A 108 -7.18 -20.23 7.68
N LEU A 109 -8.16 -19.40 7.33
CA LEU A 109 -9.35 -19.84 6.61
C LEU A 109 -9.00 -20.47 5.25
N PHE A 110 -8.11 -19.85 4.47
CA PHE A 110 -7.69 -20.39 3.18
C PHE A 110 -6.95 -21.72 3.34
N ASN A 111 -6.10 -21.83 4.36
CA ASN A 111 -5.37 -23.06 4.65
C ASN A 111 -6.32 -24.18 5.09
N ASP A 112 -7.31 -23.89 5.95
CA ASP A 112 -8.32 -24.85 6.39
C ASP A 112 -9.18 -25.39 5.22
N LEU A 113 -9.39 -24.53 4.22
CA LEU A 113 -10.09 -24.89 2.97
C LEU A 113 -9.18 -25.50 1.90
N ASN A 114 -7.90 -25.72 2.20
CA ASN A 114 -6.87 -26.16 1.25
C ASN A 114 -6.73 -25.25 0.01
N ILE A 115 -6.94 -23.95 0.18
CA ILE A 115 -6.80 -22.95 -0.86
C ILE A 115 -5.38 -22.40 -0.83
N ARG A 116 -4.69 -22.48 -1.96
CA ARG A 116 -3.34 -21.92 -2.11
C ARG A 116 -3.38 -20.41 -1.94
N ASN A 117 -2.51 -19.90 -1.06
CA ASN A 117 -2.41 -18.47 -0.78
C ASN A 117 -0.96 -18.08 -0.45
N GLU A 118 -0.62 -16.79 -0.65
CA GLU A 118 0.68 -16.23 -0.27
C GLU A 118 0.51 -14.77 0.15
N THR A 119 1.08 -14.41 1.30
CA THR A 119 0.89 -13.10 1.95
C THR A 119 2.15 -12.25 1.89
N PHE A 120 1.94 -10.97 1.64
CA PHE A 120 2.97 -9.93 1.65
C PHE A 120 2.55 -8.77 2.54
N ILE A 121 3.37 -8.46 3.53
CA ILE A 121 3.20 -7.29 4.40
C ILE A 121 4.57 -6.66 4.59
N ASP A 122 4.71 -5.38 4.23
CA ASP A 122 5.98 -4.64 4.32
C ASP A 122 7.16 -5.39 3.69
N ASN A 123 6.95 -5.93 2.51
CA ASN A 123 7.96 -6.71 1.80
C ASN A 123 8.63 -5.87 0.71
N PRO A 124 9.98 -5.68 0.76
CA PRO A 124 10.69 -4.85 -0.21
C PRO A 124 10.66 -5.39 -1.64
N ASN A 125 10.31 -6.66 -1.81
CA ASN A 125 10.21 -7.30 -3.13
C ASN A 125 8.77 -7.37 -3.64
N HIS A 126 7.83 -6.72 -2.96
CA HIS A 126 6.43 -6.67 -3.36
C HIS A 126 5.96 -5.22 -3.55
N TYR A 127 5.25 -4.96 -4.65
CA TYR A 127 4.79 -3.62 -4.99
C TYR A 127 3.28 -3.51 -4.73
N ASP A 128 2.90 -3.33 -3.47
CA ASP A 128 1.51 -3.30 -2.99
C ASP A 128 0.75 -2.02 -3.38
N ARG A 129 1.46 -0.91 -3.56
CA ARG A 129 0.86 0.41 -3.85
C ARG A 129 0.03 0.41 -5.13
N SER A 130 0.56 -0.20 -6.19
CA SER A 130 -0.15 -0.28 -7.47
C SER A 130 -1.38 -1.18 -7.41
N LEU A 131 -1.33 -2.24 -6.63
CA LEU A 131 -2.49 -3.09 -6.37
C LEU A 131 -3.56 -2.35 -5.59
N PHE A 132 -3.14 -1.55 -4.59
CA PHE A 132 -4.06 -0.69 -3.83
C PHE A 132 -4.79 0.29 -4.75
N GLU A 133 -4.08 0.97 -5.65
CA GLU A 133 -4.68 1.90 -6.60
C GLU A 133 -5.63 1.17 -7.56
N LYS A 134 -5.20 0.05 -8.13
CA LYS A 134 -6.01 -0.77 -9.04
C LYS A 134 -7.26 -1.34 -8.36
N SER A 135 -7.22 -1.58 -7.06
CA SER A 135 -8.39 -2.02 -6.30
C SER A 135 -9.45 -0.93 -6.07
N GLY A 136 -9.19 0.31 -6.51
CA GLY A 136 -10.12 1.43 -6.35
C GLY A 136 -10.28 1.96 -4.92
N MET A 137 -9.43 1.53 -3.98
CA MET A 137 -9.48 2.01 -2.58
C MET A 137 -8.90 3.42 -2.41
N GLY A 138 -8.06 3.86 -3.35
CA GLY A 138 -7.43 5.18 -3.29
C GLY A 138 -6.47 5.43 -4.43
N TRP A 139 -5.54 6.35 -4.25
CA TRP A 139 -4.58 6.77 -5.28
C TRP A 139 -3.21 7.09 -4.69
N GLN A 140 -2.20 7.13 -5.54
CA GLN A 140 -0.90 7.66 -5.17
C GLN A 140 -0.91 9.19 -5.21
N GLY A 141 -0.71 9.83 -4.06
CA GLY A 141 -0.64 11.27 -3.95
C GLY A 141 0.66 11.88 -4.44
N LYS A 142 0.67 13.21 -4.67
CA LYS A 142 1.88 13.99 -4.96
C LYS A 142 2.94 13.89 -3.85
N SER A 143 2.55 13.48 -2.66
CA SER A 143 3.45 13.14 -1.53
C SER A 143 4.13 11.77 -1.65
N THR A 144 3.88 11.02 -2.73
CA THR A 144 4.29 9.62 -2.92
C THR A 144 3.60 8.61 -1.98
N MET A 145 2.75 9.08 -1.08
CA MET A 145 1.97 8.22 -0.18
C MET A 145 0.68 7.76 -0.85
N MET A 146 0.22 6.57 -0.48
CA MET A 146 -1.13 6.12 -0.87
C MET A 146 -2.16 6.85 -0.02
N LEU A 147 -3.20 7.36 -0.70
CA LEU A 147 -4.25 8.17 -0.08
C LEU A 147 -5.60 7.48 -0.25
N THR A 148 -6.38 7.43 0.82
CA THR A 148 -7.78 6.99 0.80
C THR A 148 -8.69 8.17 1.11
N PRO A 149 -9.82 8.34 0.41
CA PRO A 149 -10.78 9.38 0.73
C PRO A 149 -11.19 9.37 2.22
N GLY A 150 -11.12 10.52 2.89
CA GLY A 150 -11.45 10.65 4.30
C GLY A 150 -10.38 10.18 5.31
N ILE A 151 -9.51 9.25 4.92
CA ILE A 151 -8.43 8.71 5.76
C ILE A 151 -7.11 9.44 5.51
N GLY A 152 -6.81 9.70 4.23
CA GLY A 152 -5.53 10.27 3.82
C GLY A 152 -4.42 9.20 3.82
N PRO A 153 -3.18 9.54 4.22
CA PRO A 153 -2.02 8.63 4.19
C PRO A 153 -1.89 7.71 5.42
N TRP A 154 -2.84 7.76 6.35
CA TRP A 154 -2.73 7.12 7.67
C TRP A 154 -3.13 5.64 7.63
N GLN A 155 -2.52 4.88 6.71
CA GLN A 155 -2.84 3.48 6.51
C GLN A 155 -1.60 2.65 6.23
N LEU A 156 -1.66 1.36 6.58
CA LEU A 156 -0.69 0.33 6.25
C LEU A 156 -1.31 -0.68 5.31
N LEU A 157 -0.52 -1.18 4.38
CA LEU A 157 -0.98 -2.11 3.35
C LEU A 157 -0.47 -3.53 3.61
N GLY A 158 -1.25 -4.49 3.14
CA GLY A 158 -0.87 -5.88 3.03
C GLY A 158 -1.65 -6.54 1.90
N THR A 159 -1.11 -7.61 1.34
CA THR A 159 -1.70 -8.32 0.19
C THR A 159 -1.70 -9.82 0.44
N ILE A 160 -2.79 -10.49 0.09
CA ILE A 160 -2.85 -11.95 -0.04
C ILE A 160 -3.17 -12.29 -1.49
N TYR A 161 -2.30 -13.05 -2.14
CA TYR A 161 -2.61 -13.72 -3.39
C TYR A 161 -3.32 -15.04 -3.11
N VAL A 162 -4.34 -15.34 -3.91
CA VAL A 162 -5.14 -16.57 -3.75
C VAL A 162 -5.46 -17.20 -5.11
N GLU A 163 -5.59 -18.52 -5.14
CA GLU A 163 -5.96 -19.25 -6.36
C GLU A 163 -7.46 -19.14 -6.70
N ILE A 164 -8.28 -18.61 -5.78
CA ILE A 164 -9.70 -18.39 -6.04
C ILE A 164 -9.90 -17.12 -6.87
N ASN A 165 -10.84 -17.19 -7.79
CA ASN A 165 -11.30 -16.03 -8.55
C ASN A 165 -12.42 -15.32 -7.77
N PHE A 166 -12.08 -14.24 -7.07
CA PHE A 166 -13.04 -13.34 -6.45
C PHE A 166 -13.50 -12.26 -7.42
N GLN A 167 -14.71 -11.76 -7.22
CA GLN A 167 -15.20 -10.59 -7.93
C GLN A 167 -14.31 -9.38 -7.60
N PRO A 168 -13.64 -8.76 -8.58
CA PRO A 168 -12.82 -7.60 -8.32
C PRO A 168 -13.66 -6.42 -7.84
N THR A 169 -13.07 -5.59 -7.00
CA THR A 169 -13.68 -4.32 -6.60
C THR A 169 -13.66 -3.35 -7.79
N GLU A 170 -14.62 -2.42 -7.78
CA GLU A 170 -14.74 -1.43 -8.84
C GLU A 170 -13.50 -0.51 -8.87
N GLU A 171 -12.86 -0.41 -10.02
CA GLU A 171 -11.78 0.55 -10.22
C GLU A 171 -12.35 1.97 -10.15
N ARG A 172 -11.75 2.82 -9.32
CA ARG A 172 -12.14 4.22 -9.16
C ARG A 172 -10.95 5.11 -9.42
N SER A 173 -11.17 6.16 -10.20
CA SER A 173 -10.12 7.15 -10.46
C SER A 173 -10.20 8.28 -9.43
N PHE A 174 -9.19 8.36 -8.59
CA PHE A 174 -8.99 9.45 -7.66
C PHE A 174 -7.70 10.19 -8.00
N SER A 175 -7.61 11.46 -7.61
CA SER A 175 -6.39 12.24 -7.78
C SER A 175 -6.29 13.37 -6.75
N CYS A 176 -5.10 13.95 -6.62
CA CYS A 176 -4.90 15.15 -5.83
C CYS A 176 -5.51 16.41 -6.47
N GLY A 177 -5.88 16.37 -7.74
CA GLY A 177 -6.30 17.56 -8.47
C GLY A 177 -5.31 18.71 -8.32
N GLU A 178 -5.80 19.89 -7.96
CA GLU A 178 -4.99 21.09 -7.76
C GLU A 178 -4.32 21.17 -6.37
N CYS A 179 -4.60 20.23 -5.46
CA CYS A 179 -3.99 20.22 -4.14
C CYS A 179 -2.47 20.05 -4.22
N ASN A 180 -1.73 20.94 -3.54
CA ASN A 180 -0.26 20.93 -3.48
C ASN A 180 0.28 21.13 -2.05
N LEU A 181 -0.54 20.90 -1.04
CA LEU A 181 -0.17 21.12 0.37
C LEU A 181 1.10 20.38 0.80
N CYS A 182 1.29 19.14 0.34
CA CYS A 182 2.47 18.36 0.66
C CYS A 182 3.74 18.95 0.01
N GLN A 183 3.62 19.53 -1.18
CA GLN A 183 4.74 20.17 -1.88
C GLN A 183 5.14 21.47 -1.18
N ILE A 184 4.17 22.35 -0.87
CA ILE A 184 4.40 23.60 -0.15
C ILE A 184 4.99 23.36 1.25
N SER A 185 4.54 22.29 1.94
CA SER A 185 5.01 21.96 3.29
C SER A 185 6.33 21.20 3.34
N CYS A 186 6.89 20.82 2.19
CA CYS A 186 8.14 20.07 2.15
C CYS A 186 9.34 20.98 2.44
N PRO A 187 10.04 20.81 3.58
CA PRO A 187 11.10 21.73 3.99
C PRO A 187 12.35 21.67 3.08
N THR A 188 12.48 20.59 2.30
CA THR A 188 13.63 20.38 1.40
C THR A 188 13.30 20.59 -0.07
N GLY A 189 12.01 20.88 -0.41
CA GLY A 189 11.55 20.95 -1.79
C GLY A 189 11.62 19.60 -2.55
N ALA A 190 11.85 18.50 -1.84
CA ALA A 190 12.01 17.19 -2.47
C ALA A 190 10.76 16.71 -3.25
N LEU A 191 9.59 17.29 -2.97
CA LEU A 191 8.34 16.93 -3.63
C LEU A 191 8.02 17.82 -4.86
N ASP A 192 8.77 18.86 -5.12
CA ASP A 192 8.50 19.79 -6.24
C ASP A 192 8.72 19.14 -7.61
N ASN A 193 9.66 18.21 -7.69
CA ASN A 193 9.97 17.41 -8.88
C ASN A 193 9.89 15.90 -8.61
N CYS A 194 9.29 15.50 -7.50
CA CYS A 194 9.23 14.11 -7.10
C CYS A 194 8.10 13.38 -7.86
N LEU A 195 8.34 13.19 -9.16
CA LEU A 195 7.53 12.33 -10.01
C LEU A 195 7.93 10.87 -9.85
N LEU A 196 8.22 10.45 -8.61
CA LEU A 196 8.80 9.14 -8.38
C LEU A 196 7.90 7.99 -8.80
N TYR A 197 6.60 8.20 -8.85
CA TYR A 197 5.63 7.18 -9.27
C TYR A 197 4.32 7.86 -9.66
N THR A 198 4.34 8.79 -10.61
CA THR A 198 3.07 9.20 -11.21
C THR A 198 2.53 8.07 -12.04
N SER A 199 1.27 7.76 -11.80
CA SER A 199 0.47 6.92 -12.66
C SER A 199 0.71 7.27 -14.13
N PRO A 200 0.87 6.31 -15.01
CA PRO A 200 0.84 6.59 -16.44
C PRO A 200 -0.52 7.19 -16.75
N SER A 201 -0.53 8.45 -17.16
CA SER A 201 -1.68 9.09 -17.80
C SER A 201 -1.88 8.52 -19.19
#